data_d4f977de5b63a08f14872cbf0c3a4e57
#
_entry.id   d4f977de5b63a08f14872cbf0c3a4e57
#
_cell.length_a   1.000
_cell.length_b   1.000
_cell.length_c   1.000
_cell.angle_alpha   90.00
_cell.angle_beta   90.00
_cell.angle_gamma   90.00
#
_symmetry.space_group_name_H-M   'P 1'
#
loop_
_entity.id
_entity.type
_entity.pdbx_description
1 polymer ?
#
loop_
_entity_poly.entity_id
_entity_poly.type
_entity_poly.pdbx_seq_one_letter_code
_entity_poly.pdbx_strand_id
1 'polypeptide(L)'
;YEFIPNLNNNNIDKNMIVDFFPNPFNPSININYTLSEQSNVMINAYNINGQLIDEIANNIYQPGKHNLIWHATDFSSGIYFVKLATDKTSIIKKIVLIK
;
A
#
# COMPACT_ATOMS: atom_id res chain seq x y z
N TYR A 1 -0.11 3.85 17.19
CA TYR A 1 -0.84 4.45 16.14
C TYR A 1 -2.26 4.59 16.52
N GLU A 2 -2.79 5.70 16.32
CA GLU A 2 -3.99 5.90 16.73
C GLU A 2 -4.81 6.41 15.70
N PHE A 3 -5.79 5.87 15.32
CA PHE A 3 -6.57 6.29 14.30
C PHE A 3 -7.72 7.01 14.83
N ILE A 4 -7.94 8.13 14.40
CA ILE A 4 -9.02 8.83 14.82
C ILE A 4 -10.00 8.82 13.84
N PRO A 5 -10.98 8.27 14.01
CA PRO A 5 -11.96 8.18 13.03
C PRO A 5 -12.71 9.40 12.99
N ASN A 6 -12.34 10.33 12.84
CA ASN A 6 -12.95 11.35 12.83
C ASN A 6 -13.47 11.78 11.89
N LEU A 7 -14.14 11.72 11.83
CA LEU A 7 -14.89 12.01 11.39
C LEU A 7 -15.05 13.07 10.53
N ASN A 8 -14.84 13.85 10.72
CA ASN A 8 -15.10 14.91 9.96
C ASN A 8 -14.03 15.08 9.18
N ASN A 9 -13.38 14.30 9.03
CA ASN A 9 -12.34 14.48 8.36
C ASN A 9 -12.44 14.42 7.05
N ASN A 10 -13.09 15.03 6.51
CA ASN A 10 -13.22 15.02 5.21
C ASN A 10 -12.05 15.36 4.53
N ASN A 11 -11.16 15.85 5.11
CA ASN A 11 -10.06 16.23 4.38
C ASN A 11 -9.28 15.06 4.15
N ILE A 12 -9.58 13.95 4.61
CA ILE A 12 -8.87 12.88 4.32
C ILE A 12 -9.00 12.60 2.93
N ASP A 13 -8.11 12.00 2.29
CA ASP A 13 -8.15 11.71 0.93
C ASP A 13 -9.13 10.63 0.75
N LYS A 14 -10.37 10.94 0.92
CA LYS A 14 -11.35 9.95 0.79
C LYS A 14 -11.52 9.57 -0.61
N ASN A 15 -10.86 10.19 -1.53
CA ASN A 15 -10.98 9.77 -2.90
C ASN A 15 -9.93 8.74 -3.24
N MET A 16 -9.04 8.45 -2.35
CA MET A 16 -8.04 7.44 -2.63
C MET A 16 -8.58 6.10 -2.19
N ILE A 17 -8.75 5.19 -3.11
CA ILE A 17 -9.22 3.87 -2.84
C ILE A 17 -8.06 2.94 -3.07
N VAL A 18 -7.77 2.09 -2.11
CA VAL A 18 -6.63 1.19 -2.20
C VAL A 18 -7.10 -0.23 -1.97
N ASP A 19 -6.67 -1.13 -2.84
CA ASP A 19 -7.06 -2.50 -2.78
C ASP A 19 -5.84 -3.38 -2.93
N PHE A 20 -5.71 -4.38 -2.08
CA PHE A 20 -4.61 -5.34 -2.16
C PHE A 20 -5.23 -6.71 -2.31
N PHE A 21 -4.98 -7.39 -3.42
CA PHE A 21 -5.56 -8.72 -3.61
C PHE A 21 -4.70 -9.58 -4.51
N PRO A 22 -4.75 -10.88 -4.31
CA PRO A 22 -5.44 -11.59 -3.26
C PRO A 22 -4.71 -11.45 -1.94
N ASN A 23 -5.38 -11.75 -0.86
CA ASN A 23 -4.77 -11.69 0.46
C ASN A 23 -5.45 -12.77 1.29
N PRO A 24 -4.80 -13.90 1.54
CA PRO A 24 -3.38 -14.20 1.32
C PRO A 24 -3.02 -14.31 -0.15
N PHE A 25 -1.74 -14.13 -0.43
CA PHE A 25 -1.28 -14.13 -1.82
C PHE A 25 -0.09 -15.09 -2.03
N ASN A 26 0.18 -15.46 -3.28
CA ASN A 26 1.23 -16.40 -3.58
C ASN A 26 1.65 -16.31 -5.04
N PRO A 27 2.79 -15.81 -5.35
CA PRO A 27 3.62 -14.93 -4.56
C PRO A 27 3.42 -13.48 -4.96
N SER A 28 2.43 -13.20 -5.78
CA SER A 28 2.21 -11.87 -6.29
C SER A 28 0.93 -11.28 -5.76
N ILE A 29 0.93 -10.00 -5.50
CA ILE A 29 -0.25 -9.32 -5.03
C ILE A 29 -0.44 -8.07 -5.83
N ASN A 30 -1.68 -7.79 -6.18
CA ASN A 30 -2.03 -6.59 -6.91
C ASN A 30 -2.30 -5.46 -5.94
N ILE A 31 -1.75 -4.30 -6.25
CA ILE A 31 -1.97 -3.12 -5.46
C ILE A 31 -2.64 -2.12 -6.38
N ASN A 32 -3.93 -1.90 -6.18
CA ASN A 32 -4.68 -0.96 -6.98
C ASN A 32 -4.96 0.26 -6.16
N TYR A 33 -4.75 1.44 -6.71
CA TYR A 33 -5.07 2.64 -5.99
C TYR A 33 -5.54 3.72 -6.95
N THR A 34 -6.33 4.63 -6.44
CA THR A 34 -6.90 5.71 -7.24
C THR A 34 -6.45 7.02 -6.60
N LEU A 35 -5.95 7.93 -7.42
CA LEU A 35 -5.54 9.23 -6.96
C LEU A 35 -6.50 10.28 -7.47
N SER A 36 -6.86 11.24 -6.63
CA SER A 36 -7.72 12.32 -7.06
C SER A 36 -6.91 13.45 -7.69
N GLU A 37 -5.62 13.50 -7.41
CA GLU A 37 -4.78 14.52 -8.01
C GLU A 37 -3.37 13.98 -8.11
N GLN A 38 -2.54 14.64 -8.87
CA GLN A 38 -1.16 14.22 -9.04
C GLN A 38 -0.47 14.20 -7.69
N SER A 39 0.31 13.19 -7.41
CA SER A 39 0.95 13.05 -6.13
C SER A 39 2.18 12.17 -6.23
N ASN A 40 3.11 12.39 -5.33
CA ASN A 40 4.24 11.50 -5.21
C ASN A 40 3.74 10.32 -4.38
N VAL A 41 3.89 9.12 -4.91
CA VAL A 41 3.42 7.92 -4.25
C VAL A 41 4.60 7.03 -3.93
N MET A 42 4.69 6.63 -2.66
CA MET A 42 5.74 5.73 -2.23
C MET A 42 5.07 4.51 -1.64
N ILE A 43 5.44 3.34 -2.13
CA ILE A 43 4.88 2.08 -1.64
C ILE A 43 6.02 1.21 -1.20
N ASN A 44 6.05 0.88 0.08
CA ASN A 44 7.13 0.12 0.69
C ASN A 44 6.59 -1.10 1.41
N ALA A 45 7.35 -2.18 1.37
CA ALA A 45 6.99 -3.41 2.07
C ALA A 45 7.91 -3.61 3.26
N TYR A 46 7.34 -4.04 4.36
CA TYR A 46 8.08 -4.26 5.60
C TYR A 46 7.78 -5.64 6.17
N ASN A 47 8.74 -6.20 6.86
CA ASN A 47 8.52 -7.48 7.51
C ASN A 47 7.90 -7.26 8.89
N ILE A 48 7.69 -8.34 9.62
CA ILE A 48 7.00 -8.27 10.89
C ILE A 48 7.79 -7.51 11.93
N ASN A 49 9.07 -7.33 11.73
CA ASN A 49 9.90 -6.57 12.65
C ASN A 49 9.94 -5.08 12.28
N GLY A 50 9.22 -4.70 11.25
CA GLY A 50 9.21 -3.31 10.82
C GLY A 50 10.37 -2.92 9.94
N GLN A 51 11.13 -3.88 9.46
CA GLN A 51 12.26 -3.58 8.61
C GLN A 51 11.81 -3.45 7.17
N LEU A 52 12.30 -2.45 6.47
CA LEU A 52 11.99 -2.26 5.06
C LEU A 52 12.63 -3.38 4.27
N ILE A 53 11.85 -4.13 3.52
CA ILE A 53 12.38 -5.21 2.73
C ILE A 53 12.29 -4.95 1.23
N ASP A 54 11.46 -4.04 0.81
CA ASP A 54 11.36 -3.75 -0.62
C ASP A 54 10.70 -2.40 -0.84
N GLU A 55 11.20 -1.66 -1.84
CA GLU A 55 10.58 -0.42 -2.22
C GLU A 55 9.85 -0.73 -3.50
N ILE A 56 8.54 -0.76 -3.47
CA ILE A 56 7.75 -1.19 -4.61
C ILE A 56 7.55 -0.06 -5.60
N ALA A 57 7.37 1.14 -5.12
CA ALA A 57 7.19 2.29 -5.98
C ALA A 57 7.61 3.56 -5.26
N ASN A 58 8.13 4.52 -6.01
CA ASN A 58 8.48 5.81 -5.46
C ASN A 58 8.55 6.76 -6.63
N ASN A 59 7.43 7.32 -7.00
CA ASN A 59 7.35 8.14 -8.20
C ASN A 59 6.18 9.08 -8.14
N ILE A 60 6.14 10.02 -9.06
CA ILE A 60 5.02 10.92 -9.17
C ILE A 60 4.03 10.27 -10.14
N TYR A 61 2.78 10.17 -9.73
CA TYR A 61 1.74 9.56 -10.53
C TYR A 61 0.63 10.56 -10.79
N GLN A 62 0.02 10.45 -11.95
CA GLN A 62 -1.06 11.33 -12.33
C GLN A 62 -2.38 10.89 -11.69
N PRO A 63 -3.40 11.73 -11.69
CA PRO A 63 -4.69 11.33 -11.16
C PRO A 63 -5.23 10.13 -11.93
N GLY A 64 -6.04 9.34 -11.29
CA GLY A 64 -6.68 8.21 -11.92
C GLY A 64 -6.37 6.91 -11.23
N LYS A 65 -6.67 5.83 -11.91
CA LYS A 65 -6.49 4.50 -11.35
C LYS A 65 -5.14 3.94 -11.74
N HIS A 66 -4.49 3.33 -10.78
CA HIS A 66 -3.18 2.73 -11.00
C HIS A 66 -3.15 1.31 -10.46
N ASN A 67 -2.38 0.47 -11.09
CA ASN A 67 -2.23 -0.91 -10.67
C ASN A 67 -0.76 -1.26 -10.68
N LEU A 68 -0.29 -1.80 -9.57
CA LEU A 68 1.06 -2.31 -9.50
C LEU A 68 0.99 -3.74 -9.00
N ILE A 69 1.97 -4.53 -9.32
CA ILE A 69 2.04 -5.89 -8.84
C ILE A 69 3.34 -6.05 -8.10
N TRP A 70 3.26 -6.54 -6.88
CA TRP A 70 4.45 -6.83 -6.10
C TRP A 70 4.72 -8.31 -6.17
N HIS A 71 5.93 -8.67 -6.59
CA HIS A 71 6.32 -10.05 -6.68
C HIS A 71 7.20 -10.37 -5.48
N ALA A 72 6.69 -11.15 -4.56
CA ALA A 72 7.40 -11.47 -3.34
C ALA A 72 8.08 -12.83 -3.42
N THR A 73 8.55 -13.19 -4.59
CA THR A 73 9.11 -14.50 -4.81
C THR A 73 10.30 -14.80 -3.93
N ASP A 74 11.08 -13.77 -3.61
CA ASP A 74 12.28 -13.97 -2.83
C ASP A 74 12.05 -13.96 -1.33
N PHE A 75 10.84 -13.80 -0.89
CA PHE A 75 10.55 -13.69 0.53
C PHE A 75 9.83 -14.93 1.03
N SER A 76 9.97 -15.22 2.30
CA SER A 76 9.38 -16.44 2.87
C SER A 76 7.93 -16.17 3.26
N SER A 77 7.17 -17.24 3.38
CA SER A 77 5.79 -17.15 3.82
C SER A 77 5.73 -16.43 5.16
N GLY A 78 4.74 -15.62 5.33
CA GLY A 78 4.58 -14.92 6.59
C GLY A 78 3.78 -13.65 6.43
N ILE A 79 3.79 -12.83 7.47
CA ILE A 79 3.04 -11.59 7.50
C ILE A 79 3.96 -10.46 7.09
N TYR A 80 3.42 -9.60 6.24
CA TYR A 80 4.14 -8.41 5.79
C TYR A 80 3.20 -7.21 5.86
N PHE A 81 3.78 -6.02 5.86
CA PHE A 81 3.00 -4.79 5.87
C PHE A 81 3.41 -3.96 4.67
N VAL A 82 2.44 -3.42 3.98
CA VAL A 82 2.72 -2.54 2.85
C VAL A 82 2.17 -1.17 3.21
N LYS A 83 3.04 -0.17 3.09
CA LYS A 83 2.64 1.18 3.37
C LYS A 83 2.62 1.95 2.07
N LEU A 84 1.49 2.56 1.76
CA LEU A 84 1.35 3.42 0.60
C LEU A 84 1.20 4.83 1.12
N ALA A 85 2.10 5.70 0.74
CA ALA A 85 2.10 7.08 1.22
C ALA A 85 2.03 8.03 0.06
N THR A 86 1.22 9.06 0.18
CA THR A 86 1.17 10.12 -0.81
C THR A 86 1.56 11.42 -0.10
N ASP A 87 1.48 12.53 -0.81
CA ASP A 87 1.79 13.81 -0.19
C ASP A 87 0.82 14.16 0.91
N LYS A 88 -0.34 13.56 0.92
CA LYS A 88 -1.37 13.91 1.87
C LYS A 88 -1.72 12.88 2.90
N THR A 89 -1.46 11.64 2.64
CA THR A 89 -1.94 10.59 3.53
C THR A 89 -1.10 9.34 3.40
N SER A 90 -1.27 8.41 4.30
CA SER A 90 -0.64 7.11 4.17
C SER A 90 -1.57 6.03 4.68
N ILE A 91 -1.45 4.85 4.13
CA ILE A 91 -2.25 3.70 4.49
C ILE A 91 -1.30 2.54 4.68
N ILE A 92 -1.50 1.76 5.73
CA ILE A 92 -0.72 0.56 5.96
C ILE A 92 -1.66 -0.62 5.92
N LYS A 93 -1.28 -1.66 5.19
CA LYS A 93 -2.10 -2.84 5.06
C LYS A 93 -1.29 -4.08 5.43
N LYS A 94 -1.90 -4.96 6.20
CA LYS A 94 -1.27 -6.23 6.54
C LYS A 94 -1.61 -7.22 5.44
N ILE A 95 -0.63 -7.92 4.93
CA ILE A 95 -0.84 -8.92 3.91
C ILE A 95 -0.14 -10.20 4.33
N VAL A 96 -0.60 -11.32 3.80
CA VAL A 96 -0.09 -12.63 4.20
C VAL A 96 0.38 -13.36 2.95
N LEU A 97 1.65 -13.69 2.94
CA LEU A 97 2.24 -14.46 1.84
C LEU A 97 2.21 -15.93 2.21
N ILE A 98 1.64 -16.75 1.35
CA ILE A 98 1.60 -18.17 1.56
C ILE A 98 2.19 -18.83 0.33
N LYS A 99 3.32 -19.42 0.48
CA LYS A 99 3.99 -20.06 -0.65
C LYS A 99 3.76 -21.55 -0.64
#